data_a315386edc3ba16f42c9241e124cbb07
#
_entry.id   a315386edc3ba16f42c9241e124cbb07
#
_cell.length_a   1.000
_cell.length_b   1.000
_cell.length_c   1.000
_cell.angle_alpha   90.00
_cell.angle_beta   90.00
_cell.angle_gamma   90.00
#
_symmetry.space_group_name_H-M   'P 1'
#
loop_
_entity.id
_entity.type
_entity.pdbx_description
1 polymer ?
#
loop_
_entity_poly.entity_id
_entity_poly.type
_entity_poly.pdbx_seq_one_letter_code
_entity_poly.pdbx_strand_id
1 'polypeptide(L)'
;MQSFFKRLCCLFLLLGANTYGSTLLILGDSLSAGYGIDPEKGWVNLLRQDLRPTHTVINGSISGDTTGGGLSRLPLLIDKYNPDFVILELGGNDGLRGQPLRLMRNNLAKMINLCFQSNATPILFGMRIPPNYGRRYTEAFANVYSQLAEETSTVLIPFELEELAITSGMIQQDGLHPTEKAQPIIKSAVSKVIFPLIKN
;
A
#
# COMPACT_ATOMS: atom_id res chain seq x y z
N MET A 1 3.25 -44.64 -59.39
CA MET A 1 4.03 -44.01 -58.34
C MET A 1 3.24 -42.79 -57.83
N GLN A 2 2.45 -42.96 -56.75
CA GLN A 2 1.62 -41.90 -56.18
C GLN A 2 2.30 -41.42 -54.93
N SER A 3 2.70 -40.14 -54.95
CA SER A 3 3.34 -39.42 -53.79
C SER A 3 2.26 -38.95 -52.81
N PHE A 4 2.26 -39.53 -51.62
CA PHE A 4 1.39 -39.15 -50.51
C PHE A 4 2.01 -37.92 -49.76
N PHE A 5 1.51 -36.74 -50.05
CA PHE A 5 1.84 -35.53 -49.28
C PHE A 5 1.06 -35.52 -47.95
N LYS A 6 1.72 -35.92 -46.86
CA LYS A 6 1.16 -35.76 -45.51
C LYS A 6 1.24 -34.27 -45.11
N ARG A 7 0.09 -33.58 -45.11
CA ARG A 7 -0.06 -32.25 -44.52
C ARG A 7 -0.04 -32.40 -43.00
N LEU A 8 1.08 -32.00 -42.39
CA LEU A 8 1.19 -31.83 -40.92
C LEU A 8 0.49 -30.53 -40.51
N CYS A 9 -0.72 -30.64 -39.99
CA CYS A 9 -1.46 -29.51 -39.41
C CYS A 9 -0.88 -29.22 -38.02
N CYS A 10 0.03 -28.24 -37.92
CA CYS A 10 0.46 -27.69 -36.61
C CYS A 10 -0.69 -26.93 -35.99
N LEU A 11 -1.37 -27.56 -35.03
CA LEU A 11 -2.36 -26.90 -34.17
C LEU A 11 -1.61 -26.03 -33.17
N PHE A 12 -1.49 -24.73 -33.45
CA PHE A 12 -1.04 -23.76 -32.50
C PHE A 12 -2.13 -23.60 -31.42
N LEU A 13 -1.97 -24.29 -30.27
CA LEU A 13 -2.69 -23.98 -29.07
C LEU A 13 -2.23 -22.61 -28.60
N LEU A 14 -3.00 -21.56 -28.91
CA LEU A 14 -2.93 -20.27 -28.27
C LEU A 14 -3.36 -20.49 -26.82
N LEU A 15 -2.40 -20.74 -25.91
CA LEU A 15 -2.58 -20.60 -24.48
C LEU A 15 -2.85 -19.13 -24.26
N GLY A 16 -4.12 -18.73 -24.25
CA GLY A 16 -4.54 -17.44 -23.77
C GLY A 16 -4.08 -17.31 -22.32
N ALA A 17 -3.07 -16.47 -22.08
CA ALA A 17 -2.73 -16.05 -20.74
C ALA A 17 -3.99 -15.34 -20.20
N ASN A 18 -4.77 -16.04 -19.38
CA ASN A 18 -5.78 -15.40 -18.55
C ASN A 18 -5.04 -14.46 -17.60
N THR A 19 -4.92 -13.20 -17.97
CA THR A 19 -4.48 -12.17 -17.05
C THR A 19 -5.59 -11.96 -16.03
N TYR A 20 -5.62 -12.81 -15.00
CA TYR A 20 -6.44 -12.52 -13.82
C TYR A 20 -5.92 -11.23 -13.22
N GLY A 21 -6.82 -10.26 -13.06
CA GLY A 21 -6.47 -9.00 -12.43
C GLY A 21 -6.04 -9.22 -10.98
N SER A 22 -4.99 -8.52 -10.57
CA SER A 22 -4.46 -8.63 -9.20
C SER A 22 -5.40 -8.05 -8.17
N THR A 23 -5.38 -8.62 -6.96
CA THR A 23 -6.06 -8.08 -5.77
C THR A 23 -5.05 -7.33 -4.91
N LEU A 24 -5.31 -6.05 -4.69
CA LEU A 24 -4.52 -5.14 -3.87
C LEU A 24 -5.27 -4.84 -2.57
N LEU A 25 -4.70 -5.23 -1.44
CA LEU A 25 -5.20 -4.90 -0.10
C LEU A 25 -4.43 -3.70 0.45
N ILE A 26 -5.14 -2.68 0.92
CA ILE A 26 -4.57 -1.58 1.69
C ILE A 26 -4.90 -1.83 3.16
N LEU A 27 -3.87 -2.00 3.99
CA LEU A 27 -3.95 -2.08 5.43
C LEU A 27 -3.36 -0.80 6.01
N GLY A 28 -4.23 0.14 6.36
CA GLY A 28 -3.82 1.48 6.76
C GLY A 28 -4.62 2.04 7.92
N ASP A 29 -4.37 3.31 8.20
CA ASP A 29 -5.06 4.07 9.24
C ASP A 29 -6.00 5.15 8.65
N SER A 30 -6.08 6.31 9.29
CA SER A 30 -6.95 7.43 8.89
C SER A 30 -6.59 8.01 7.51
N LEU A 31 -5.34 7.96 7.09
CA LEU A 31 -4.89 8.45 5.80
C LEU A 31 -5.52 7.66 4.65
N SER A 32 -5.58 6.35 4.78
CA SER A 32 -6.17 5.46 3.78
C SER A 32 -7.68 5.24 3.98
N ALA A 33 -8.18 5.40 5.21
CA ALA A 33 -9.62 5.35 5.50
C ALA A 33 -10.38 6.57 4.99
N GLY A 34 -9.69 7.69 4.70
CA GLY A 34 -10.32 8.93 4.25
C GLY A 34 -10.99 9.69 5.39
N TYR A 35 -10.30 9.83 6.53
CA TYR A 35 -10.84 10.55 7.69
C TYR A 35 -11.19 12.01 7.35
N GLY A 36 -12.41 12.42 7.71
CA GLY A 36 -12.88 13.80 7.55
C GLY A 36 -13.17 14.26 6.13
N ILE A 37 -13.17 13.35 5.16
CA ILE A 37 -13.49 13.61 3.75
C ILE A 37 -14.54 12.63 3.22
N ASP A 38 -15.11 12.94 2.06
CA ASP A 38 -15.93 11.99 1.33
C ASP A 38 -15.09 10.76 0.95
N PRO A 39 -15.44 9.54 1.38
CA PRO A 39 -14.72 8.31 1.05
C PRO A 39 -14.52 8.09 -0.45
N GLU A 40 -15.46 8.55 -1.29
CA GLU A 40 -15.35 8.43 -2.74
C GLU A 40 -14.23 9.29 -3.33
N LYS A 41 -13.80 10.32 -2.61
CA LYS A 41 -12.70 11.22 -2.98
C LYS A 41 -11.36 10.81 -2.37
N GLY A 42 -11.35 9.83 -1.47
CA GLY A 42 -10.13 9.30 -0.85
C GLY A 42 -9.20 8.65 -1.87
N TRP A 43 -7.89 8.74 -1.65
CA TRP A 43 -6.88 8.24 -2.58
C TRP A 43 -7.04 6.74 -2.92
N VAL A 44 -7.49 5.92 -1.96
CA VAL A 44 -7.74 4.50 -2.20
C VAL A 44 -8.88 4.28 -3.19
N ASN A 45 -9.96 5.07 -3.08
CA ASN A 45 -11.06 4.96 -4.04
C ASN A 45 -10.68 5.51 -5.42
N LEU A 46 -9.92 6.60 -5.47
CA LEU A 46 -9.37 7.11 -6.74
C LEU A 46 -8.45 6.07 -7.41
N LEU A 47 -7.60 5.39 -6.64
CA LEU A 47 -6.77 4.29 -7.16
C LEU A 47 -7.63 3.13 -7.66
N ARG A 48 -8.69 2.77 -6.92
CA ARG A 48 -9.65 1.74 -7.32
C ARG A 48 -10.31 2.06 -8.67
N GLN A 49 -10.67 3.32 -8.89
CA GLN A 49 -11.26 3.77 -10.17
C GLN A 49 -10.28 3.61 -11.33
N ASP A 50 -9.01 3.99 -11.14
CA ASP A 50 -7.96 3.87 -12.17
C ASP A 50 -7.65 2.40 -12.53
N LEU A 51 -7.79 1.49 -11.56
CA LEU A 51 -7.45 0.07 -11.72
C LEU A 51 -8.59 -0.81 -12.22
N ARG A 52 -9.83 -0.31 -12.20
CA ARG A 52 -10.99 -1.04 -12.73
C ARG A 52 -10.98 -1.05 -14.27
N PRO A 53 -11.56 -2.11 -14.90
CA PRO A 53 -12.14 -3.30 -14.29
C PRO A 53 -11.09 -4.41 -14.04
N THR A 54 -9.82 -4.19 -14.36
CA THR A 54 -8.78 -5.23 -14.43
C THR A 54 -8.36 -5.74 -13.07
N HIS A 55 -8.24 -4.84 -12.07
CA HIS A 55 -7.72 -5.18 -10.73
C HIS A 55 -8.75 -4.87 -9.64
N THR A 56 -8.63 -5.59 -8.53
CA THR A 56 -9.47 -5.39 -7.34
C THR A 56 -8.69 -4.63 -6.27
N VAL A 57 -9.26 -3.54 -5.74
CA VAL A 57 -8.67 -2.77 -4.64
C VAL A 57 -9.57 -2.88 -3.41
N ILE A 58 -9.02 -3.44 -2.33
CA ILE A 58 -9.69 -3.62 -1.04
C ILE A 58 -9.11 -2.60 -0.05
N ASN A 59 -9.95 -1.76 0.53
CA ASN A 59 -9.56 -0.88 1.62
C ASN A 59 -9.89 -1.54 2.96
N GLY A 60 -8.87 -2.04 3.65
CA GLY A 60 -8.95 -2.61 4.98
C GLY A 60 -8.51 -1.65 6.09
N SER A 61 -8.43 -0.34 5.79
CA SER A 61 -7.92 0.67 6.71
C SER A 61 -8.95 1.07 7.77
N ILE A 62 -8.46 1.40 8.96
CA ILE A 62 -9.29 1.85 10.09
C ILE A 62 -8.65 3.10 10.71
N SER A 63 -9.39 4.20 10.78
CA SER A 63 -8.91 5.44 11.40
C SER A 63 -8.44 5.21 12.84
N GLY A 64 -7.26 5.73 13.17
CA GLY A 64 -6.66 5.59 14.50
C GLY A 64 -5.95 4.26 14.74
N ASP A 65 -5.89 3.36 13.74
CA ASP A 65 -5.22 2.08 13.89
C ASP A 65 -3.70 2.22 14.06
N THR A 66 -3.11 1.30 14.79
CA THR A 66 -1.67 1.20 15.04
C THR A 66 -1.08 0.00 14.32
N THR A 67 0.25 -0.11 14.31
CA THR A 67 0.91 -1.33 13.82
C THR A 67 0.48 -2.58 14.58
N GLY A 68 0.16 -2.47 15.87
CA GLY A 68 -0.37 -3.57 16.68
C GLY A 68 -1.77 -4.00 16.25
N GLY A 69 -2.67 -3.03 16.00
CA GLY A 69 -4.03 -3.30 15.50
C GLY A 69 -4.00 -3.90 14.11
N GLY A 70 -3.25 -3.32 13.18
CA GLY A 70 -3.07 -3.87 11.84
C GLY A 70 -2.52 -5.29 11.84
N LEU A 71 -1.48 -5.57 12.65
CA LEU A 71 -0.91 -6.92 12.78
C LEU A 71 -1.96 -7.94 13.25
N SER A 72 -2.84 -7.56 14.17
CA SER A 72 -3.89 -8.47 14.66
C SER A 72 -4.96 -8.80 13.62
N ARG A 73 -5.22 -7.86 12.69
CA ARG A 73 -6.27 -8.00 11.65
C ARG A 73 -5.78 -8.61 10.35
N LEU A 74 -4.48 -8.44 10.05
CA LEU A 74 -3.90 -8.83 8.76
C LEU A 74 -4.16 -10.31 8.40
N PRO A 75 -4.00 -11.31 9.30
CA PRO A 75 -4.25 -12.71 8.96
C PRO A 75 -5.66 -12.95 8.41
N LEU A 76 -6.68 -12.40 9.07
CA LEU A 76 -8.07 -12.54 8.63
C LEU A 76 -8.34 -11.86 7.28
N LEU A 77 -7.68 -10.73 7.02
CA LEU A 77 -7.82 -10.02 5.74
C LEU A 77 -7.14 -10.77 4.61
N ILE A 78 -5.95 -11.34 4.85
CA ILE A 78 -5.25 -12.19 3.89
C ILE A 78 -6.11 -13.41 3.55
N ASP A 79 -6.61 -14.13 4.57
CA ASP A 79 -7.45 -15.32 4.39
C ASP A 79 -8.72 -15.00 3.59
N LYS A 80 -9.35 -13.87 3.90
CA LYS A 80 -10.61 -13.47 3.27
C LYS A 80 -10.46 -13.04 1.81
N TYR A 81 -9.40 -12.28 1.51
CA TYR A 81 -9.28 -11.60 0.21
C TYR A 81 -8.20 -12.21 -0.70
N ASN A 82 -7.35 -13.08 -0.17
CA ASN A 82 -6.22 -13.70 -0.89
C ASN A 82 -5.50 -12.68 -1.79
N PRO A 83 -4.95 -11.57 -1.21
CA PRO A 83 -4.38 -10.50 -1.99
C PRO A 83 -3.06 -10.90 -2.65
N ASP A 84 -2.80 -10.40 -3.86
CA ASP A 84 -1.49 -10.51 -4.52
C ASP A 84 -0.50 -9.48 -3.97
N PHE A 85 -1.03 -8.31 -3.55
CA PHE A 85 -0.26 -7.20 -3.01
C PHE A 85 -0.91 -6.65 -1.74
N VAL A 86 -0.10 -6.28 -0.75
CA VAL A 86 -0.56 -5.64 0.49
C VAL A 86 0.23 -4.36 0.72
N ILE A 87 -0.44 -3.21 0.66
CA ILE A 87 0.14 -1.94 1.10
C ILE A 87 -0.02 -1.82 2.61
N LEU A 88 1.11 -1.72 3.32
CA LEU A 88 1.18 -1.52 4.77
C LEU A 88 1.37 -0.02 5.05
N GLU A 89 0.28 0.69 5.26
CA GLU A 89 0.24 2.14 5.54
C GLU A 89 -0.12 2.34 7.02
N LEU A 90 0.79 2.00 7.94
CA LEU A 90 0.60 2.01 9.39
C LEU A 90 1.87 2.50 10.10
N GLY A 91 1.69 3.00 11.32
CA GLY A 91 2.74 3.48 12.20
C GLY A 91 2.59 4.94 12.58
N GLY A 92 1.84 5.73 11.81
CA GLY A 92 1.55 7.13 12.16
C GLY A 92 1.02 7.27 13.57
N ASN A 93 0.02 6.48 13.94
CA ASN A 93 -0.57 6.48 15.28
C ASN A 93 0.38 5.98 16.38
N ASP A 94 1.27 5.03 16.07
CA ASP A 94 2.33 4.61 17.00
C ASP A 94 3.26 5.79 17.30
N GLY A 95 3.71 6.49 16.26
CA GLY A 95 4.58 7.67 16.38
C GLY A 95 3.92 8.82 17.12
N LEU A 96 2.70 9.19 16.76
CA LEU A 96 1.94 10.29 17.39
C LEU A 96 1.64 10.02 18.88
N ARG A 97 1.50 8.76 19.28
CA ARG A 97 1.29 8.35 20.68
C ARG A 97 2.59 8.11 21.44
N GLY A 98 3.75 8.32 20.80
CA GLY A 98 5.06 8.14 21.44
C GLY A 98 5.37 6.68 21.79
N GLN A 99 4.80 5.71 21.06
CA GLN A 99 5.09 4.31 21.29
C GLN A 99 6.56 3.98 20.95
N PRO A 100 7.15 2.97 21.60
CA PRO A 100 8.52 2.58 21.29
C PRO A 100 8.69 2.21 19.81
N LEU A 101 9.57 2.91 19.09
CA LEU A 101 9.82 2.66 17.66
C LEU A 101 10.23 1.21 17.38
N ARG A 102 10.91 0.55 18.34
CA ARG A 102 11.25 -0.87 18.23
C ARG A 102 10.01 -1.77 18.16
N LEU A 103 8.94 -1.43 18.89
CA LEU A 103 7.69 -2.18 18.85
C LEU A 103 7.01 -2.01 17.49
N MET A 104 6.87 -0.75 17.02
CA MET A 104 6.35 -0.42 15.70
C MET A 104 7.10 -1.17 14.59
N ARG A 105 8.44 -1.10 14.58
CA ARG A 105 9.29 -1.81 13.63
C ARG A 105 9.05 -3.33 13.64
N ASN A 106 9.00 -3.93 14.83
CA ASN A 106 8.78 -5.36 14.96
C ASN A 106 7.40 -5.79 14.43
N ASN A 107 6.37 -4.97 14.65
CA ASN A 107 5.03 -5.24 14.12
C ASN A 107 5.01 -5.16 12.59
N LEU A 108 5.62 -4.11 12.00
CA LEU A 108 5.77 -3.97 10.55
C LEU A 108 6.53 -5.16 9.94
N ALA A 109 7.66 -5.57 10.56
CA ALA A 109 8.44 -6.72 10.11
C ALA A 109 7.61 -8.03 10.12
N LYS A 110 6.79 -8.23 11.17
CA LYS A 110 5.89 -9.39 11.25
C LYS A 110 4.82 -9.35 10.16
N MET A 111 4.25 -8.18 9.88
CA MET A 111 3.26 -8.03 8.80
C MET A 111 3.87 -8.32 7.43
N ILE A 112 5.08 -7.84 7.15
CA ILE A 112 5.84 -8.16 5.94
C ILE A 112 6.03 -9.66 5.80
N ASN A 113 6.47 -10.33 6.87
CA ASN A 113 6.64 -11.78 6.88
C ASN A 113 5.33 -12.55 6.64
N LEU A 114 4.23 -12.12 7.24
CA LEU A 114 2.91 -12.73 7.01
C LEU A 114 2.48 -12.62 5.54
N CYS A 115 2.73 -11.49 4.90
CA CYS A 115 2.47 -11.32 3.47
C CYS A 115 3.29 -12.32 2.64
N PHE A 116 4.60 -12.42 2.86
CA PHE A 116 5.45 -13.37 2.13
C PHE A 116 5.03 -14.83 2.36
N GLN A 117 4.67 -15.20 3.59
CA GLN A 117 4.20 -16.56 3.91
C GLN A 117 2.88 -16.90 3.21
N SER A 118 2.10 -15.90 2.83
CA SER A 118 0.82 -16.03 2.12
C SER A 118 0.95 -15.81 0.62
N ASN A 119 2.17 -15.78 0.07
CA ASN A 119 2.48 -15.48 -1.32
C ASN A 119 1.98 -14.09 -1.79
N ALA A 120 1.71 -13.18 -0.85
CA ALA A 120 1.40 -11.79 -1.16
C ALA A 120 2.69 -10.94 -1.16
N THR A 121 2.79 -10.00 -2.07
CA THR A 121 3.89 -9.04 -2.12
C THR A 121 3.60 -7.87 -1.17
N PRO A 122 4.35 -7.70 -0.06
CA PRO A 122 4.21 -6.54 0.80
C PRO A 122 4.79 -5.29 0.13
N ILE A 123 4.14 -4.16 0.37
CA ILE A 123 4.60 -2.84 -0.06
C ILE A 123 4.48 -1.93 1.16
N LEU A 124 5.60 -1.41 1.61
CA LEU A 124 5.65 -0.55 2.78
C LEU A 124 5.38 0.89 2.37
N PHE A 125 4.47 1.56 3.06
CA PHE A 125 4.21 2.99 2.86
C PHE A 125 4.99 3.78 3.91
N GLY A 126 6.02 4.51 3.49
CA GLY A 126 6.82 5.36 4.38
C GLY A 126 5.97 6.47 4.98
N MET A 127 6.19 6.76 6.26
CA MET A 127 5.43 7.79 6.97
C MET A 127 6.37 8.76 7.70
N ARG A 128 5.86 9.95 7.96
CA ARG A 128 6.49 10.96 8.82
C ARG A 128 5.50 11.47 9.85
N ILE A 129 6.01 11.93 10.96
CA ILE A 129 5.22 12.61 12.00
C ILE A 129 5.63 14.08 12.08
N PRO A 130 4.76 14.96 12.60
CA PRO A 130 5.04 16.39 12.67
C PRO A 130 6.33 16.74 13.39
N PRO A 131 7.04 17.80 12.98
CA PRO A 131 8.38 18.13 13.51
C PRO A 131 8.38 18.58 14.98
N ASN A 132 7.22 18.94 15.55
CA ASN A 132 7.06 19.32 16.96
C ASN A 132 7.33 18.15 17.94
N TYR A 133 7.43 16.90 17.45
CA TYR A 133 7.88 15.76 18.26
C TYR A 133 9.40 15.72 18.46
N GLY A 134 10.13 16.66 17.89
CA GLY A 134 11.58 16.79 17.98
C GLY A 134 12.34 16.00 16.92
N ARG A 135 13.37 16.66 16.36
CA ARG A 135 14.12 16.17 15.20
C ARG A 135 14.64 14.74 15.36
N ARG A 136 15.27 14.43 16.50
CA ARG A 136 15.83 13.10 16.76
C ARG A 136 14.78 11.99 16.66
N TYR A 137 13.60 12.22 17.19
CA TYR A 137 12.52 11.24 17.19
C TYR A 137 11.88 11.11 15.80
N THR A 138 11.62 12.23 15.13
CA THR A 138 10.98 12.24 13.80
C THR A 138 11.87 11.61 12.74
N GLU A 139 13.19 11.85 12.78
CA GLU A 139 14.16 11.19 11.90
C GLU A 139 14.26 9.69 12.20
N ALA A 140 14.35 9.31 13.49
CA ALA A 140 14.39 7.90 13.86
C ALA A 140 13.10 7.16 13.45
N PHE A 141 11.94 7.81 13.58
CA PHE A 141 10.66 7.28 13.12
C PHE A 141 10.65 7.02 11.60
N ALA A 142 11.01 8.02 10.81
CA ALA A 142 11.02 7.90 9.34
C ALA A 142 12.02 6.83 8.86
N ASN A 143 13.18 6.74 9.51
CA ASN A 143 14.22 5.77 9.16
C ASN A 143 13.80 4.30 9.40
N VAL A 144 12.80 4.05 10.25
CA VAL A 144 12.29 2.67 10.45
C VAL A 144 11.83 2.07 9.13
N TYR A 145 11.15 2.84 8.28
CA TYR A 145 10.59 2.34 7.03
C TYR A 145 11.68 2.04 6.00
N SER A 146 12.62 2.95 5.80
CA SER A 146 13.71 2.75 4.83
C SER A 146 14.62 1.59 5.22
N GLN A 147 15.00 1.51 6.50
CA GLN A 147 15.82 0.41 7.01
C GLN A 147 15.10 -0.94 6.88
N LEU A 148 13.83 -0.98 7.24
CA LEU A 148 13.05 -2.21 7.17
C LEU A 148 12.84 -2.67 5.72
N ALA A 149 12.58 -1.72 4.80
CA ALA A 149 12.44 -2.01 3.39
C ALA A 149 13.74 -2.59 2.79
N GLU A 150 14.89 -2.01 3.14
CA GLU A 150 16.21 -2.50 2.71
C GLU A 150 16.49 -3.91 3.28
N GLU A 151 16.32 -4.10 4.58
CA GLU A 151 16.60 -5.38 5.25
C GLU A 151 15.73 -6.54 4.76
N THR A 152 14.48 -6.25 4.38
CA THR A 152 13.52 -7.26 3.92
C THR A 152 13.37 -7.34 2.41
N SER A 153 14.08 -6.49 1.67
CA SER A 153 13.91 -6.31 0.22
C SER A 153 12.45 -6.00 -0.17
N THR A 154 11.75 -5.30 0.70
CA THR A 154 10.35 -4.90 0.49
C THR A 154 10.30 -3.59 -0.29
N VAL A 155 9.36 -3.49 -1.23
CA VAL A 155 9.13 -2.25 -1.97
C VAL A 155 8.66 -1.16 -1.01
N LEU A 156 9.24 0.04 -1.13
CA LEU A 156 8.89 1.21 -0.34
C LEU A 156 8.20 2.26 -1.23
N ILE A 157 7.01 2.69 -0.84
CA ILE A 157 6.42 3.94 -1.31
C ILE A 157 7.02 5.04 -0.43
N PRO A 158 7.85 5.94 -0.98
CA PRO A 158 8.45 7.00 -0.18
C PRO A 158 7.38 8.00 0.27
N PHE A 159 7.59 8.58 1.46
CA PHE A 159 6.75 9.67 1.92
C PHE A 159 7.15 10.98 1.19
N GLU A 160 6.57 11.22 0.03
CA GLU A 160 6.77 12.46 -0.76
C GLU A 160 5.68 13.51 -0.46
N LEU A 161 5.06 13.43 0.73
CA LEU A 161 3.92 14.28 1.10
C LEU A 161 4.33 15.50 1.94
N GLU A 162 5.63 15.78 2.08
CA GLU A 162 6.13 16.93 2.84
C GLU A 162 5.60 18.25 2.29
N GLU A 163 5.52 18.37 0.96
CA GLU A 163 4.98 19.54 0.30
C GLU A 163 3.49 19.75 0.62
N LEU A 164 2.73 18.69 0.88
CA LEU A 164 1.32 18.83 1.27
C LEU A 164 1.19 19.55 2.60
N ALA A 165 2.08 19.29 3.56
CA ALA A 165 2.02 19.89 4.88
C ALA A 165 2.23 21.40 4.88
N ILE A 166 2.92 21.94 3.87
CA ILE A 166 3.23 23.37 3.73
C ILE A 166 2.37 24.05 2.67
N THR A 167 1.61 23.31 1.87
CA THR A 167 0.77 23.86 0.82
C THR A 167 -0.62 24.21 1.38
N SER A 168 -1.03 25.44 1.20
CA SER A 168 -2.33 25.94 1.71
C SER A 168 -3.50 25.11 1.18
N GLY A 169 -4.38 24.71 2.09
CA GLY A 169 -5.60 23.95 1.79
C GLY A 169 -5.40 22.46 1.52
N MET A 170 -4.19 21.92 1.70
CA MET A 170 -3.91 20.49 1.55
C MET A 170 -4.09 19.70 2.85
N ILE A 171 -3.99 20.36 4.01
CA ILE A 171 -4.21 19.75 5.33
C ILE A 171 -5.49 20.34 5.94
N GLN A 172 -6.23 19.47 6.62
CA GLN A 172 -7.45 19.84 7.35
C GLN A 172 -7.12 20.77 8.55
N GLN A 173 -8.15 21.31 9.18
CA GLN A 173 -7.98 22.24 10.34
C GLN A 173 -7.32 21.58 11.55
N ASP A 174 -7.31 20.25 11.62
CA ASP A 174 -6.63 19.49 12.67
C ASP A 174 -5.09 19.48 12.54
N GLY A 175 -4.56 20.01 11.46
CA GLY A 175 -3.12 20.09 11.19
C GLY A 175 -2.45 18.75 10.88
N LEU A 176 -3.22 17.69 10.65
CA LEU A 176 -2.71 16.32 10.47
C LEU A 176 -3.22 15.64 9.21
N HIS A 177 -4.53 15.62 9.01
CA HIS A 177 -5.14 14.84 7.93
C HIS A 177 -5.21 15.62 6.62
N PRO A 178 -4.90 14.97 5.49
CA PRO A 178 -5.03 15.59 4.17
C PRO A 178 -6.49 15.90 3.80
N THR A 179 -6.70 17.00 3.09
CA THR A 179 -8.01 17.36 2.52
C THR A 179 -8.33 16.55 1.27
N GLU A 180 -9.53 16.70 0.73
CA GLU A 180 -9.91 16.13 -0.57
C GLU A 180 -8.97 16.58 -1.71
N LYS A 181 -8.47 17.82 -1.66
CA LYS A 181 -7.54 18.35 -2.67
C LYS A 181 -6.19 17.63 -2.69
N ALA A 182 -5.77 17.07 -1.57
CA ALA A 182 -4.52 16.33 -1.45
C ALA A 182 -4.61 14.89 -1.97
N GLN A 183 -5.79 14.31 -2.03
CA GLN A 183 -5.97 12.89 -2.34
C GLN A 183 -5.44 12.48 -3.73
N PRO A 184 -5.63 13.25 -4.82
CA PRO A 184 -5.04 12.91 -6.12
C PRO A 184 -3.50 12.89 -6.09
N ILE A 185 -2.86 13.71 -5.24
CA ILE A 185 -1.40 13.75 -5.10
C ILE A 185 -0.91 12.47 -4.41
N ILE A 186 -1.57 12.08 -3.31
CA ILE A 186 -1.29 10.83 -2.62
C ILE A 186 -1.48 9.63 -3.55
N LYS A 187 -2.61 9.59 -4.27
CA LYS A 187 -2.89 8.55 -5.27
C LYS A 187 -1.80 8.49 -6.35
N SER A 188 -1.34 9.63 -6.84
CA SER A 188 -0.28 9.69 -7.84
C SER A 188 1.04 9.12 -7.34
N ALA A 189 1.45 9.45 -6.10
CA ALA A 189 2.66 8.91 -5.48
C ALA A 189 2.58 7.37 -5.35
N VAL A 190 1.45 6.86 -4.88
CA VAL A 190 1.19 5.41 -4.80
C VAL A 190 1.21 4.76 -6.18
N SER A 191 0.53 5.36 -7.17
CA SER A 191 0.42 4.81 -8.52
C SER A 191 1.77 4.66 -9.22
N LYS A 192 2.70 5.59 -9.01
CA LYS A 192 4.07 5.50 -9.56
C LYS A 192 4.79 4.21 -9.16
N VAL A 193 4.54 3.72 -7.95
CA VAL A 193 5.16 2.50 -7.42
C VAL A 193 4.35 1.25 -7.79
N ILE A 194 3.01 1.32 -7.71
CA ILE A 194 2.14 0.17 -7.88
C ILE A 194 1.98 -0.25 -9.35
N PHE A 195 1.81 0.69 -10.28
CA PHE A 195 1.52 0.35 -11.68
C PHE A 195 2.60 -0.50 -12.36
N PRO A 196 3.92 -0.29 -12.14
CA PRO A 196 4.93 -1.18 -12.68
C PRO A 196 4.86 -2.62 -12.13
N LEU A 197 4.39 -2.79 -10.87
CA LEU A 197 4.32 -4.09 -10.21
C LEU A 197 3.14 -4.95 -10.69
N ILE A 198 1.99 -4.31 -10.95
CA ILE A 198 0.74 -5.00 -11.29
C ILE A 198 0.54 -5.22 -12.79
N LYS A 199 1.36 -4.58 -13.65
CA LYS A 199 1.31 -4.73 -15.12
C LYS A 199 2.07 -5.95 -15.65
N ASN A 200 2.79 -6.65 -14.77
CA ASN A 200 3.53 -7.86 -15.08
C ASN A 200 2.74 -9.08 -14.63
#